data_e157897121500e369ad022f4c84013a8
#
_entry.id   e157897121500e369ad022f4c84013a8
#
_cell.length_a   1.000
_cell.length_b   1.000
_cell.length_c   1.000
_cell.angle_alpha   90.00
_cell.angle_beta   90.00
_cell.angle_gamma   90.00
#
_symmetry.space_group_name_H-M   'P 1'
#
loop_
_entity.id
_entity.type
_entity.pdbx_description
1 polymer ?
#
loop_
_entity_poly.entity_id
_entity_poly.type
_entity_poly.pdbx_seq_one_letter_code
_entity_poly.pdbx_strand_id
1 'polypeptide(L)'
;MRKRILPIIVLSSLTALVIFLACFWFLDMTHDYPSVQFNSNWTVRVGNEEYPHVKLTEINSLFSTTPKRGDTVIMSLNMPFIGDIPLPAIVFRTNYSTIKCYLDGELIYEYGTAKYENNKFVGRKYHFITLPRHYRRSYLSFRLIASEKDAFSFFDPVYFGNYPDLLTF
;
A
#
# COMPACT_ATOMS: atom_id res chain seq x y z
N MET A 1 -10.39 -60.20 14.37
CA MET A 1 -10.59 -58.89 13.74
C MET A 1 -9.81 -57.74 14.43
N ARG A 2 -9.66 -57.68 15.74
CA ARG A 2 -8.98 -56.59 16.47
C ARG A 2 -7.49 -56.36 16.12
N LYS A 3 -6.72 -57.38 15.70
CA LYS A 3 -5.27 -57.25 15.40
C LYS A 3 -4.92 -56.46 14.13
N ARG A 4 -5.88 -56.22 13.20
CA ARG A 4 -5.62 -55.43 11.96
C ARG A 4 -6.05 -53.99 12.03
N ILE A 5 -6.83 -53.60 13.04
CA ILE A 5 -7.32 -52.24 13.20
C ILE A 5 -6.24 -51.32 13.82
N LEU A 6 -5.44 -51.84 14.74
CA LEU A 6 -4.39 -51.08 15.42
C LEU A 6 -3.35 -50.47 14.46
N PRO A 7 -2.77 -51.21 13.49
CA PRO A 7 -1.81 -50.62 12.56
C PRO A 7 -2.43 -49.55 11.62
N ILE A 8 -3.71 -49.68 11.28
CA ILE A 8 -4.42 -48.70 10.44
C ILE A 8 -4.61 -47.40 11.21
N ILE A 9 -4.99 -47.47 12.50
CA ILE A 9 -5.14 -46.29 13.36
C ILE A 9 -3.78 -45.60 13.56
N VAL A 10 -2.73 -46.35 13.81
CA VAL A 10 -1.37 -45.78 13.98
C VAL A 10 -0.88 -45.12 12.69
N LEU A 11 -1.11 -45.73 11.52
CA LEU A 11 -0.71 -45.17 10.25
C LEU A 11 -1.50 -43.87 9.93
N SER A 12 -2.82 -43.87 10.18
CA SER A 12 -3.63 -42.66 9.95
C SER A 12 -3.25 -41.51 10.87
N SER A 13 -2.94 -41.78 12.14
CA SER A 13 -2.50 -40.74 13.08
C SER A 13 -1.13 -40.20 12.71
N LEU A 14 -0.21 -41.05 12.25
CA LEU A 14 1.11 -40.61 11.78
C LEU A 14 0.98 -39.74 10.51
N THR A 15 0.13 -40.14 9.59
CA THR A 15 -0.14 -39.34 8.36
C THR A 15 -0.74 -37.97 8.71
N ALA A 16 -1.71 -37.93 9.63
CA ALA A 16 -2.31 -36.68 10.09
C ALA A 16 -1.27 -35.78 10.78
N LEU A 17 -0.39 -36.34 11.59
CA LEU A 17 0.69 -35.59 12.23
C LEU A 17 1.69 -35.00 11.22
N VAL A 18 2.07 -35.82 10.19
CA VAL A 18 2.98 -35.33 9.13
C VAL A 18 2.33 -34.19 8.34
N ILE A 19 1.04 -34.30 7.99
CA ILE A 19 0.29 -33.23 7.30
C ILE A 19 0.21 -32.00 8.20
N PHE A 20 -0.08 -32.14 9.49
CA PHE A 20 -0.14 -31.03 10.43
C PHE A 20 1.22 -30.33 10.56
N LEU A 21 2.32 -31.09 10.71
CA LEU A 21 3.67 -30.52 10.75
C LEU A 21 4.06 -29.85 9.44
N ALA A 22 3.70 -30.41 8.29
CA ALA A 22 3.93 -29.81 6.99
C ALA A 22 3.14 -28.50 6.82
N CYS A 23 1.87 -28.46 7.23
CA CYS A 23 1.06 -27.24 7.24
C CYS A 23 1.64 -26.20 8.20
N PHE A 24 2.05 -26.62 9.40
CA PHE A 24 2.67 -25.71 10.38
C PHE A 24 3.98 -25.12 9.84
N TRP A 25 4.84 -25.95 9.22
CA TRP A 25 6.06 -25.51 8.56
C TRP A 25 5.80 -24.57 7.39
N PHE A 26 4.76 -24.84 6.62
CA PHE A 26 4.36 -23.96 5.51
C PHE A 26 3.82 -22.62 5.99
N LEU A 27 3.11 -22.59 7.12
CA LEU A 27 2.63 -21.36 7.76
C LEU A 27 3.77 -20.57 8.42
N ASP A 28 4.78 -21.25 8.99
CA ASP A 28 5.94 -20.61 9.61
C ASP A 28 6.98 -20.13 8.57
N MET A 29 6.87 -20.59 7.32
CA MET A 29 7.66 -20.11 6.18
C MET A 29 7.13 -18.80 5.56
N THR A 30 6.08 -18.19 6.11
CA THR A 30 5.75 -16.81 5.81
C THR A 30 6.84 -15.93 6.42
N HIS A 31 7.92 -15.70 5.67
CA HIS A 31 8.95 -14.76 6.05
C HIS A 31 8.28 -13.40 6.17
N ASP A 32 8.24 -12.84 7.36
CA ASP A 32 7.85 -11.45 7.59
C ASP A 32 8.90 -10.56 6.91
N TYR A 33 8.58 -10.08 5.73
CA TYR A 33 9.41 -9.09 5.07
C TYR A 33 9.23 -7.76 5.79
N PRO A 34 10.33 -7.03 6.07
CA PRO A 34 10.23 -5.76 6.78
C PRO A 34 9.32 -4.79 6.02
N SER A 35 8.29 -4.31 6.67
CA SER A 35 7.50 -3.19 6.18
C SER A 35 8.21 -1.88 6.54
N VAL A 36 8.22 -0.95 5.60
CA VAL A 36 8.83 0.37 5.76
C VAL A 36 7.77 1.44 5.62
N GLN A 37 7.81 2.42 6.51
CA GLN A 37 6.94 3.60 6.44
C GLN A 37 7.66 4.75 5.76
N PHE A 38 7.06 5.29 4.71
CA PHE A 38 7.52 6.50 4.05
C PHE A 38 6.78 7.71 4.62
N ASN A 39 7.26 8.23 5.74
CA ASN A 39 6.66 9.38 6.43
C ASN A 39 7.30 10.73 6.08
N SER A 40 8.51 10.71 5.54
CA SER A 40 9.34 11.90 5.30
C SER A 40 10.05 11.84 3.95
N ASN A 41 10.73 12.92 3.60
CA ASN A 41 11.49 13.08 2.36
C ASN A 41 10.62 13.08 1.09
N TRP A 42 9.36 13.46 1.22
CA TRP A 42 8.51 13.68 0.07
C TRP A 42 8.81 15.03 -0.57
N THR A 43 8.87 15.05 -1.89
CA THR A 43 8.71 16.29 -2.64
C THR A 43 7.23 16.48 -2.91
N VAL A 44 6.65 17.55 -2.39
CA VAL A 44 5.21 17.84 -2.48
C VAL A 44 4.99 19.10 -3.30
N ARG A 45 4.11 19.02 -4.29
CA ARG A 45 3.67 20.16 -5.08
C ARG A 45 2.20 20.44 -4.84
N VAL A 46 1.92 21.67 -4.41
CA VAL A 46 0.58 22.22 -4.21
C VAL A 46 0.41 23.43 -5.14
N GLY A 47 -0.49 23.32 -6.10
CA GLY A 47 -0.59 24.33 -7.16
C GLY A 47 0.71 24.44 -7.97
N ASN A 48 1.32 25.62 -7.97
CA ASN A 48 2.58 25.91 -8.67
C ASN A 48 3.81 25.85 -7.77
N GLU A 49 3.63 25.66 -6.47
CA GLU A 49 4.72 25.67 -5.49
C GLU A 49 5.16 24.23 -5.19
N GLU A 50 6.49 24.05 -5.07
CA GLU A 50 7.11 22.76 -4.78
C GLU A 50 7.90 22.85 -3.48
N TYR A 51 7.68 21.88 -2.60
CA TYR A 51 8.25 21.81 -1.26
C TYR A 51 9.04 20.50 -1.13
N PRO A 52 10.37 20.55 -1.04
CA PRO A 52 11.20 19.37 -0.83
C PRO A 52 11.22 18.93 0.64
N HIS A 53 11.51 17.66 0.89
CA HIS A 53 11.71 17.07 2.22
C HIS A 53 10.54 17.22 3.19
N VAL A 54 9.31 17.23 2.68
CA VAL A 54 8.08 17.34 3.48
C VAL A 54 7.78 16.03 4.19
N LYS A 55 7.25 16.12 5.42
CA LYS A 55 6.60 14.99 6.10
C LYS A 55 5.13 14.92 5.70
N LEU A 56 4.58 13.72 5.60
CA LEU A 56 3.16 13.53 5.23
C LEU A 56 2.21 14.28 6.17
N THR A 57 2.54 14.32 7.47
CA THR A 57 1.74 15.04 8.48
C THR A 57 1.75 16.56 8.31
N GLU A 58 2.67 17.11 7.52
CA GLU A 58 2.83 18.55 7.30
C GLU A 58 2.15 19.02 6.01
N ILE A 59 1.70 18.11 5.13
CA ILE A 59 1.13 18.47 3.82
C ILE A 59 -0.09 19.40 3.96
N ASN A 60 -0.93 19.17 4.98
CA ASN A 60 -2.09 20.02 5.22
C ASN A 60 -1.70 21.51 5.46
N SER A 61 -0.58 21.75 6.13
CA SER A 61 -0.10 23.12 6.43
C SER A 61 0.46 23.86 5.21
N LEU A 62 0.69 23.16 4.09
CA LEU A 62 1.15 23.78 2.84
C LEU A 62 0.02 24.51 2.10
N PHE A 63 -1.23 24.26 2.48
CA PHE A 63 -2.36 24.97 1.90
C PHE A 63 -2.58 26.31 2.61
N SER A 64 -2.53 27.41 1.87
CA SER A 64 -2.86 28.74 2.38
C SER A 64 -4.36 28.92 2.73
N THR A 65 -5.20 28.08 2.15
CA THR A 65 -6.65 28.08 2.36
C THR A 65 -7.16 26.62 2.46
N THR A 66 -8.34 26.43 3.04
CA THR A 66 -8.97 25.10 3.05
C THR A 66 -9.09 24.55 1.63
N PRO A 67 -8.61 23.33 1.37
CA PRO A 67 -8.69 22.71 0.05
C PRO A 67 -10.12 22.66 -0.47
N LYS A 68 -10.28 22.90 -1.76
CA LYS A 68 -11.56 22.88 -2.47
C LYS A 68 -11.56 21.75 -3.49
N ARG A 69 -12.76 21.37 -3.94
CA ARG A 69 -12.91 20.43 -5.05
C ARG A 69 -12.09 20.90 -6.26
N GLY A 70 -11.25 20.00 -6.77
CA GLY A 70 -10.34 20.25 -7.89
C GLY A 70 -8.92 20.61 -7.50
N ASP A 71 -8.66 21.01 -6.25
CA ASP A 71 -7.30 21.23 -5.79
C ASP A 71 -6.48 19.96 -5.91
N THR A 72 -5.24 20.12 -6.31
CA THR A 72 -4.35 18.99 -6.61
C THR A 72 -3.13 19.01 -5.73
N VAL A 73 -2.77 17.84 -5.21
CA VAL A 73 -1.49 17.56 -4.57
C VAL A 73 -0.74 16.54 -5.38
N ILE A 74 0.52 16.80 -5.69
CA ILE A 74 1.43 15.81 -6.24
C ILE A 74 2.51 15.58 -5.21
N MET A 75 2.68 14.33 -4.80
CA MET A 75 3.70 13.92 -3.85
C MET A 75 4.56 12.85 -4.46
N SER A 76 5.86 12.96 -4.33
CA SER A 76 6.80 12.07 -4.98
C SER A 76 8.03 11.81 -4.12
N LEU A 77 8.64 10.65 -4.33
CA LEU A 77 9.89 10.27 -3.70
C LEU A 77 10.68 9.29 -4.57
N ASN A 78 11.99 9.25 -4.37
CA ASN A 78 12.82 8.18 -4.90
C ASN A 78 12.68 6.95 -4.00
N MET A 79 12.31 5.82 -4.57
CA MET A 79 12.18 4.55 -3.85
C MET A 79 13.55 4.13 -3.30
N PRO A 80 13.69 3.93 -1.98
CA PRO A 80 14.93 3.44 -1.41
C PRO A 80 15.16 1.98 -1.81
N PHE A 81 16.41 1.54 -1.71
CA PHE A 81 16.74 0.13 -1.84
C PHE A 81 16.39 -0.61 -0.54
N ILE A 82 15.36 -1.43 -0.58
CA ILE A 82 14.89 -2.22 0.56
C ILE A 82 14.89 -3.70 0.15
N GLY A 83 16.06 -4.31 0.04
CA GLY A 83 16.18 -5.74 -0.22
C GLY A 83 15.33 -6.30 -1.38
N ASP A 84 15.25 -7.62 -1.48
CA ASP A 84 14.39 -8.32 -2.42
C ASP A 84 13.06 -8.66 -1.77
N ILE A 85 11.98 -8.04 -2.24
CA ILE A 85 10.61 -8.32 -1.80
C ILE A 85 9.92 -9.08 -2.94
N PRO A 86 9.36 -10.28 -2.68
CA PRO A 86 8.77 -11.12 -3.74
C PRO A 86 7.58 -10.49 -4.43
N LEU A 87 6.68 -9.89 -3.64
CA LEU A 87 5.46 -9.21 -4.10
C LEU A 87 5.45 -7.78 -3.57
N PRO A 88 6.28 -6.88 -4.13
CA PRO A 88 6.39 -5.52 -3.62
C PRO A 88 5.08 -4.77 -3.78
N ALA A 89 4.63 -4.13 -2.72
CA ALA A 89 3.40 -3.36 -2.72
C ALA A 89 3.49 -2.13 -1.81
N ILE A 90 2.61 -1.19 -2.06
CA ILE A 90 2.40 0.01 -1.26
C ILE A 90 0.96 0.00 -0.74
N VAL A 91 0.80 0.38 0.54
CA VAL A 91 -0.51 0.70 1.12
C VAL A 91 -0.56 2.19 1.43
N PHE A 92 -1.57 2.83 0.92
CA PHE A 92 -1.82 4.26 1.14
C PHE A 92 -3.31 4.52 1.29
N ARG A 93 -3.71 5.41 2.23
CA ARG A 93 -5.10 5.81 2.42
C ARG A 93 -5.35 7.19 1.84
N THR A 94 -6.42 7.31 1.06
CA THR A 94 -6.93 8.61 0.62
C THR A 94 -8.22 8.98 1.36
N ASN A 95 -8.39 10.29 1.60
CA ASN A 95 -9.59 10.87 2.15
C ASN A 95 -10.20 11.80 1.10
N TYR A 96 -11.40 11.48 0.61
CA TYR A 96 -12.18 12.33 -0.29
C TYR A 96 -11.39 12.86 -1.50
N SER A 97 -10.47 12.06 -2.03
CA SER A 97 -9.67 12.41 -3.20
C SER A 97 -9.54 11.25 -4.17
N THR A 98 -9.35 11.58 -5.43
CA THR A 98 -8.88 10.61 -6.42
C THR A 98 -7.41 10.33 -6.19
N ILE A 99 -6.91 9.22 -6.73
CA ILE A 99 -5.48 8.92 -6.75
C ILE A 99 -5.08 8.38 -8.11
N LYS A 100 -3.97 8.88 -8.63
CA LYS A 100 -3.19 8.27 -9.70
C LYS A 100 -1.78 8.03 -9.18
N CYS A 101 -1.31 6.78 -9.28
CA CYS A 101 0.04 6.40 -8.87
C CYS A 101 0.88 6.14 -10.11
N TYR A 102 2.04 6.75 -10.15
CA TYR A 102 3.00 6.62 -11.25
C TYR A 102 4.33 6.08 -10.71
N LEU A 103 4.98 5.24 -11.50
CA LEU A 103 6.34 4.78 -11.28
C LEU A 103 7.16 5.13 -12.52
N ASP A 104 8.22 5.94 -12.36
CA ASP A 104 9.03 6.49 -13.46
C ASP A 104 8.20 7.15 -14.58
N GLY A 105 7.05 7.76 -14.20
CA GLY A 105 6.12 8.41 -15.11
C GLY A 105 5.08 7.48 -15.75
N GLU A 106 5.18 6.17 -15.59
CA GLU A 106 4.18 5.21 -16.02
C GLU A 106 3.05 5.11 -15.01
N LEU A 107 1.79 5.20 -15.46
CA LEU A 107 0.61 5.03 -14.60
C LEU A 107 0.44 3.55 -14.23
N ILE A 108 0.63 3.22 -12.95
CA ILE A 108 0.50 1.86 -12.44
C ILE A 108 -0.81 1.62 -11.67
N TYR A 109 -1.45 2.69 -11.20
CA TYR A 109 -2.71 2.56 -10.46
C TYR A 109 -3.56 3.84 -10.56
N GLU A 110 -4.88 3.65 -10.63
CA GLU A 110 -5.84 4.75 -10.63
C GLU A 110 -7.11 4.39 -9.86
N TYR A 111 -7.63 5.36 -9.08
CA TYR A 111 -8.92 5.22 -8.41
C TYR A 111 -9.65 6.55 -8.28
N GLY A 112 -10.97 6.49 -8.43
CA GLY A 112 -11.87 7.60 -8.13
C GLY A 112 -12.08 8.60 -9.27
N THR A 113 -11.26 8.60 -10.32
CA THR A 113 -11.35 9.57 -11.43
C THR A 113 -12.72 9.55 -12.09
N ALA A 114 -13.24 8.39 -12.48
CA ALA A 114 -14.56 8.29 -13.11
C ALA A 114 -15.70 8.74 -12.17
N LYS A 115 -15.57 8.53 -10.85
CA LYS A 115 -16.53 9.07 -9.88
C LYS A 115 -16.46 10.60 -9.81
N TYR A 116 -15.25 11.13 -9.73
CA TYR A 116 -15.01 12.57 -9.69
C TYR A 116 -15.56 13.28 -10.93
N GLU A 117 -15.26 12.78 -12.13
CA GLU A 117 -15.74 13.33 -13.40
C GLU A 117 -17.28 13.33 -13.51
N ASN A 118 -17.92 12.31 -12.95
CA ASN A 118 -19.37 12.20 -12.88
C ASN A 118 -20.01 12.89 -11.66
N ASN A 119 -19.27 13.76 -10.96
CA ASN A 119 -19.71 14.45 -9.75
C ASN A 119 -20.21 13.51 -8.64
N LYS A 120 -19.74 12.25 -8.63
CA LYS A 120 -20.05 11.29 -7.57
C LYS A 120 -19.04 11.42 -6.43
N PHE A 121 -19.50 11.07 -5.23
CA PHE A 121 -18.69 11.07 -4.04
C PHE A 121 -17.52 10.07 -4.12
N VAL A 122 -16.31 10.55 -3.84
CA VAL A 122 -15.10 9.73 -3.68
C VAL A 122 -14.81 9.64 -2.19
N GLY A 123 -15.14 8.51 -1.58
CA GLY A 123 -15.00 8.30 -0.14
C GLY A 123 -13.56 8.07 0.31
N ARG A 124 -13.43 7.69 1.58
CA ARG A 124 -12.15 7.24 2.15
C ARG A 124 -11.86 5.82 1.71
N LYS A 125 -10.61 5.52 1.37
CA LYS A 125 -10.21 4.17 0.96
C LYS A 125 -8.73 3.91 1.19
N TYR A 126 -8.40 2.67 1.60
CA TYR A 126 -7.06 2.12 1.52
C TYR A 126 -6.81 1.59 0.11
N HIS A 127 -5.66 1.90 -0.44
CA HIS A 127 -5.20 1.45 -1.76
C HIS A 127 -4.03 0.51 -1.56
N PHE A 128 -4.18 -0.71 -2.06
CA PHE A 128 -3.11 -1.70 -2.12
C PHE A 128 -2.61 -1.70 -3.56
N ILE A 129 -1.41 -1.18 -3.76
CA ILE A 129 -0.82 -0.95 -5.07
C ILE A 129 0.38 -1.88 -5.23
N THR A 130 0.27 -2.88 -6.08
CA THR A 130 1.40 -3.75 -6.41
C THR A 130 2.39 -3.02 -7.30
N LEU A 131 3.68 -3.17 -7.01
CA LEU A 131 4.73 -2.57 -7.79
C LEU A 131 5.33 -3.60 -8.76
N PRO A 132 5.77 -3.16 -9.95
CA PRO A 132 6.51 -4.03 -10.85
C PRO A 132 7.87 -4.41 -10.25
N ARG A 133 8.47 -5.51 -10.69
CA ARG A 133 9.74 -6.02 -10.14
C ARG A 133 10.91 -5.04 -10.25
N HIS A 134 10.87 -4.11 -11.18
CA HIS A 134 11.90 -3.09 -11.39
C HIS A 134 11.72 -1.81 -10.57
N TYR A 135 10.86 -1.83 -9.51
CA TYR A 135 10.56 -0.68 -8.65
C TYR A 135 11.77 -0.04 -7.96
N ARG A 136 12.91 -0.73 -7.91
CA ARG A 136 14.09 -0.27 -7.18
C ARG A 136 14.70 0.95 -7.83
N ARG A 137 15.01 1.96 -7.03
CA ARG A 137 15.54 3.25 -7.46
C ARG A 137 14.61 4.01 -8.42
N SER A 138 13.37 3.56 -8.55
CA SER A 138 12.36 4.23 -9.35
C SER A 138 11.82 5.47 -8.64
N TYR A 139 11.31 6.39 -9.42
CA TYR A 139 10.63 7.59 -8.93
C TYR A 139 9.14 7.32 -8.79
N LEU A 140 8.68 7.23 -7.52
CA LEU A 140 7.28 7.04 -7.19
C LEU A 140 6.59 8.40 -7.09
N SER A 141 5.42 8.53 -7.71
CA SER A 141 4.62 9.75 -7.64
C SER A 141 3.14 9.44 -7.48
N PHE A 142 2.48 10.17 -6.57
CA PHE A 142 1.04 10.18 -6.41
C PHE A 142 0.49 11.54 -6.83
N ARG A 143 -0.53 11.51 -7.68
CA ARG A 143 -1.34 12.69 -7.99
C ARG A 143 -2.72 12.52 -7.38
N LEU A 144 -3.08 13.41 -6.47
CA LEU A 144 -4.35 13.43 -5.76
C LEU A 144 -5.15 14.65 -6.20
N ILE A 145 -6.46 14.47 -6.43
CA ILE A 145 -7.38 15.59 -6.73
C ILE A 145 -8.48 15.56 -5.68
N ALA A 146 -8.67 16.66 -4.99
CA ALA A 146 -9.72 16.81 -3.99
C ALA A 146 -11.12 16.67 -4.63
N SER A 147 -11.94 15.79 -4.08
CA SER A 147 -13.36 15.69 -4.42
C SER A 147 -14.26 16.48 -3.47
N GLU A 148 -13.76 16.78 -2.27
CA GLU A 148 -14.45 17.49 -1.20
C GLU A 148 -13.51 18.44 -0.46
N LYS A 149 -14.06 19.38 0.30
CA LYS A 149 -13.30 20.40 1.04
C LYS A 149 -12.32 19.85 2.08
N ASP A 150 -12.57 18.66 2.63
CA ASP A 150 -11.73 18.05 3.66
C ASP A 150 -10.77 16.98 3.09
N ALA A 151 -10.56 16.97 1.78
CA ALA A 151 -9.80 15.92 1.09
C ALA A 151 -8.37 15.76 1.61
N PHE A 152 -7.69 16.83 1.96
CA PHE A 152 -6.28 16.84 2.36
C PHE A 152 -6.08 17.22 3.83
N SER A 153 -7.13 17.05 4.66
CA SER A 153 -7.04 17.34 6.09
C SER A 153 -6.10 16.40 6.84
N PHE A 154 -5.84 15.22 6.30
CA PHE A 154 -5.02 14.21 6.92
C PHE A 154 -4.37 13.29 5.88
N PHE A 155 -3.10 12.97 6.09
CA PHE A 155 -2.35 11.98 5.31
C PHE A 155 -1.83 10.87 6.24
N ASP A 156 -2.21 9.66 5.96
CA ASP A 156 -1.64 8.48 6.62
C ASP A 156 -0.23 8.19 6.07
N PRO A 157 0.59 7.50 6.85
CA PRO A 157 1.85 6.95 6.36
C PRO A 157 1.63 6.10 5.12
N VAL A 158 2.57 6.18 4.18
CA VAL A 158 2.66 5.24 3.07
C VAL A 158 3.47 4.04 3.55
N TYR A 159 2.87 2.85 3.53
CA TYR A 159 3.56 1.62 3.89
C TYR A 159 4.04 0.92 2.62
N PHE A 160 5.26 0.45 2.66
CA PHE A 160 5.84 -0.37 1.60
C PHE A 160 6.31 -1.70 2.19
N GLY A 161 6.05 -2.80 1.50
CA GLY A 161 6.43 -4.13 1.96
C GLY A 161 5.98 -5.22 1.00
N ASN A 162 5.99 -6.45 1.48
CA ASN A 162 5.45 -7.58 0.76
C ASN A 162 3.91 -7.58 0.85
N TYR A 163 3.24 -7.78 -0.27
CA TYR A 163 1.78 -7.65 -0.36
C TYR A 163 0.98 -8.45 0.69
N PRO A 164 1.27 -9.77 0.93
CA PRO A 164 0.59 -10.53 1.97
C PRO A 164 0.75 -9.93 3.37
N ASP A 165 1.94 -9.41 3.71
CA ASP A 165 2.24 -8.88 5.04
C ASP A 165 1.52 -7.54 5.27
N LEU A 166 1.32 -6.76 4.20
CA LEU A 166 0.58 -5.50 4.24
C LEU A 166 -0.93 -5.68 4.40
N LEU A 167 -1.49 -6.86 4.16
CA LEU A 167 -2.91 -7.15 4.37
C LEU A 167 -3.28 -7.37 5.85
N THR A 168 -2.29 -7.49 6.73
CA THR A 168 -2.49 -7.75 8.17
C THR A 168 -2.54 -6.47 9.00
N PHE A 169 -2.46 -5.29 8.37
CA PHE A 169 -2.56 -3.97 9.01
C PHE A 169 -3.99 -3.53 9.25
#